data_91a16f57d4ec46c8904f6cf087499b9d
#
_entry.id   91a16f57d4ec46c8904f6cf087499b9d
#
_cell.length_a   1.000
_cell.length_b   1.000
_cell.length_c   1.000
_cell.angle_alpha   90.00
_cell.angle_beta   90.00
_cell.angle_gamma   90.00
#
_symmetry.space_group_name_H-M   'P 1'
#
loop_
_entity.id
_entity.type
_entity.pdbx_description
1 polymer ?
#
loop_
_entity_poly.entity_id
_entity_poly.type
_entity_poly.pdbx_seq_one_letter_code
_entity_poly.pdbx_strand_id
1 'polypeptide(L)'
;MRKMAHSGQNPQMAPYYEMRQPVSKIVVRNLNFYYGTTQALFNNNLDIAQNCVTAIIGPSGCGKSTHLRAYNRIFELYPDQRADGEILLDGQNILDPSYDLMDLRRRCGMVFQRPVPFPLSIYDNIAFGLKQHYRLPKAEVSVRVEEALRAAALWDEVKDFLHRPGTSLSGGQQQRLCIARSVVVKPEVILLDEPCSAIDPVSTLKVEETILELKKQFTIVIVTHNMQQAQRIADHTAYFYRGYVLDFGTTKDIFNKYSLMDDVPRQEHLDAVLQEKLELPPTLS
;
A
#
# COMPACT_ATOMS: atom_id res chain seq x y z
N MET A 1 -45.16 -48.87 -39.68
CA MET A 1 -44.27 -47.81 -40.18
C MET A 1 -44.47 -46.52 -39.40
N ARG A 2 -43.66 -46.18 -38.43
CA ARG A 2 -43.50 -44.85 -37.86
C ARG A 2 -42.09 -44.79 -37.26
N LYS A 3 -41.22 -43.93 -37.84
CA LYS A 3 -39.89 -43.65 -37.39
C LYS A 3 -39.94 -42.84 -36.10
N MET A 4 -39.32 -43.29 -35.05
CA MET A 4 -39.01 -42.51 -33.86
C MET A 4 -37.72 -41.71 -34.11
N ALA A 5 -37.82 -40.37 -33.98
CA ALA A 5 -36.71 -39.46 -34.04
C ALA A 5 -36.06 -39.40 -32.65
N HIS A 6 -34.73 -39.71 -32.57
CA HIS A 6 -33.93 -39.47 -31.38
C HIS A 6 -33.61 -37.99 -31.30
N SER A 7 -34.09 -37.30 -30.27
CA SER A 7 -33.67 -35.99 -29.87
C SER A 7 -32.36 -36.12 -29.08
N GLY A 8 -31.26 -35.71 -29.74
CA GLY A 8 -29.97 -35.56 -29.05
C GLY A 8 -30.03 -34.40 -28.05
N GLN A 9 -29.93 -34.72 -26.78
CA GLN A 9 -29.69 -33.75 -25.73
C GLN A 9 -28.24 -33.30 -25.82
N ASN A 10 -28.06 -31.99 -26.07
CA ASN A 10 -26.79 -31.29 -26.03
C ASN A 10 -26.30 -31.22 -24.55
N PRO A 11 -25.07 -31.61 -24.18
CA PRO A 11 -24.59 -31.40 -22.83
C PRO A 11 -24.45 -29.92 -22.55
N GLN A 12 -25.17 -29.45 -21.54
CA GLN A 12 -25.08 -28.11 -21.01
C GLN A 12 -23.62 -27.80 -20.67
N MET A 13 -23.06 -26.82 -21.35
CA MET A 13 -21.81 -26.17 -20.97
C MET A 13 -21.98 -25.63 -19.55
N ALA A 14 -21.10 -26.07 -18.65
CA ALA A 14 -21.01 -25.54 -17.30
C ALA A 14 -20.81 -24.00 -17.36
N PRO A 15 -21.43 -23.26 -16.44
CA PRO A 15 -21.31 -21.80 -16.45
C PRO A 15 -19.83 -21.44 -16.30
N TYR A 16 -19.31 -20.67 -17.24
CA TYR A 16 -18.06 -19.96 -17.14
C TYR A 16 -18.08 -19.21 -15.81
N TYR A 17 -17.15 -19.55 -14.90
CA TYR A 17 -16.86 -18.73 -13.73
C TYR A 17 -16.40 -17.36 -14.25
N GLU A 18 -17.30 -16.38 -14.29
CA GLU A 18 -16.92 -14.98 -14.41
C GLU A 18 -16.02 -14.68 -13.21
N MET A 19 -14.70 -14.62 -13.43
CA MET A 19 -13.78 -14.08 -12.44
C MET A 19 -14.21 -12.63 -12.21
N ARG A 20 -14.95 -12.42 -11.12
CA ARG A 20 -15.31 -11.06 -10.68
C ARG A 20 -14.00 -10.29 -10.56
N GLN A 21 -13.88 -9.23 -11.32
CA GLN A 21 -12.77 -8.30 -11.18
C GLN A 21 -12.70 -7.90 -9.70
N PRO A 22 -11.51 -7.93 -9.07
CA PRO A 22 -11.40 -7.56 -7.67
C PRO A 22 -11.95 -6.15 -7.47
N VAL A 23 -12.78 -5.98 -6.44
CA VAL A 23 -13.36 -4.68 -6.10
C VAL A 23 -12.22 -3.72 -5.78
N SER A 24 -12.18 -2.57 -6.45
CA SER A 24 -11.19 -1.54 -6.18
C SER A 24 -11.51 -0.83 -4.86
N LYS A 25 -10.55 -0.82 -3.95
CA LYS A 25 -10.64 -0.09 -2.67
C LYS A 25 -10.30 1.38 -2.83
N ILE A 26 -9.25 1.67 -3.62
CA ILE A 26 -8.86 3.03 -3.99
C ILE A 26 -8.83 3.12 -5.50
N VAL A 27 -9.42 4.18 -6.03
CA VAL A 27 -9.42 4.49 -7.47
C VAL A 27 -8.82 5.87 -7.66
N VAL A 28 -7.69 5.95 -8.38
CA VAL A 28 -7.00 7.20 -8.68
C VAL A 28 -7.26 7.59 -10.12
N ARG A 29 -7.66 8.83 -10.34
CA ARG A 29 -7.91 9.39 -11.69
C ARG A 29 -7.25 10.74 -11.85
N ASN A 30 -6.41 10.86 -12.86
CA ASN A 30 -5.74 12.09 -13.30
C ASN A 30 -5.00 12.79 -12.15
N LEU A 31 -4.38 12.03 -11.24
CA LEU A 31 -3.68 12.60 -10.09
C LEU A 31 -2.44 13.34 -10.53
N ASN A 32 -2.41 14.63 -10.24
CA ASN A 32 -1.26 15.53 -10.34
C ASN A 32 -0.84 15.94 -8.94
N PHE A 33 0.45 16.14 -8.71
CA PHE A 33 0.97 16.60 -7.44
C PHE A 33 2.06 17.64 -7.61
N TYR A 34 2.10 18.63 -6.72
CA TYR A 34 3.02 19.76 -6.81
C TYR A 34 3.68 20.05 -5.46
N TYR A 35 4.97 20.36 -5.52
CA TYR A 35 5.75 20.99 -4.46
C TYR A 35 6.01 22.45 -4.88
N GLY A 36 5.29 23.39 -4.27
CA GLY A 36 5.29 24.78 -4.74
C GLY A 36 4.87 24.87 -6.21
N THR A 37 5.79 25.33 -7.05
CA THR A 37 5.60 25.45 -8.51
C THR A 37 6.06 24.21 -9.29
N THR A 38 6.75 23.27 -8.63
CA THR A 38 7.32 22.08 -9.30
C THR A 38 6.31 20.94 -9.28
N GLN A 39 5.93 20.46 -10.46
CA GLN A 39 5.08 19.27 -10.60
C GLN A 39 5.91 17.99 -10.40
N ALA A 40 5.43 17.09 -9.55
CA ALA A 40 6.09 15.84 -9.20
C ALA A 40 5.34 14.59 -9.67
N LEU A 41 4.01 14.67 -9.84
CA LEU A 41 3.21 13.60 -10.42
C LEU A 41 2.39 14.14 -11.58
N PHE A 42 2.26 13.33 -12.63
CA PHE A 42 1.67 13.73 -13.90
C PHE A 42 0.55 12.76 -14.29
N ASN A 43 -0.71 13.19 -14.17
CA ASN A 43 -1.90 12.50 -14.67
C ASN A 43 -1.94 11.00 -14.33
N ASN A 44 -1.63 10.64 -13.09
CA ASN A 44 -1.55 9.25 -12.67
C ASN A 44 -2.92 8.63 -12.51
N ASN A 45 -3.08 7.41 -13.05
CA ASN A 45 -4.27 6.60 -12.96
C ASN A 45 -3.89 5.23 -12.39
N LEU A 46 -4.59 4.77 -11.34
CA LEU A 46 -4.26 3.53 -10.65
C LEU A 46 -5.47 3.01 -9.86
N ASP A 47 -5.72 1.71 -9.93
CA ASP A 47 -6.81 1.05 -9.20
C ASP A 47 -6.22 0.06 -8.19
N ILE A 48 -6.40 0.31 -6.90
CA ILE A 48 -5.92 -0.54 -5.81
C ILE A 48 -7.01 -1.54 -5.43
N ALA A 49 -6.75 -2.82 -5.61
CA ALA A 49 -7.67 -3.89 -5.28
C ALA A 49 -7.82 -4.06 -3.77
N GLN A 50 -9.04 -4.33 -3.31
CA GLN A 50 -9.35 -4.61 -1.90
C GLN A 50 -8.68 -5.89 -1.42
N ASN A 51 -8.16 -5.89 -0.17
CA ASN A 51 -7.54 -7.05 0.49
C ASN A 51 -6.39 -7.68 -0.33
N CYS A 52 -5.67 -6.85 -1.07
CA CYS A 52 -4.47 -7.21 -1.81
C CYS A 52 -3.30 -6.34 -1.36
N VAL A 53 -2.08 -6.81 -1.65
CA VAL A 53 -0.87 -6.00 -1.56
C VAL A 53 -0.58 -5.42 -2.94
N THR A 54 -0.59 -4.10 -3.07
CA THR A 54 -0.12 -3.38 -4.26
C THR A 54 1.23 -2.76 -3.97
N ALA A 55 2.26 -3.20 -4.70
CA ALA A 55 3.59 -2.59 -4.66
C ALA A 55 3.70 -1.42 -5.64
N ILE A 56 4.27 -0.31 -5.19
CA ILE A 56 4.69 0.82 -6.02
C ILE A 56 6.21 0.77 -6.10
N ILE A 57 6.75 0.46 -7.28
CA ILE A 57 8.17 0.30 -7.53
C ILE A 57 8.69 1.30 -8.56
N GLY A 58 10.00 1.46 -8.65
CA GLY A 58 10.66 2.34 -9.63
C GLY A 58 11.90 3.03 -9.05
N PRO A 59 12.65 3.79 -9.85
CA PRO A 59 13.87 4.49 -9.43
C PRO A 59 13.66 5.45 -8.25
N SER A 60 14.73 5.75 -7.51
CA SER A 60 14.66 6.76 -6.44
C SER A 60 14.29 8.12 -6.99
N GLY A 61 13.45 8.87 -6.26
CA GLY A 61 13.00 10.20 -6.65
C GLY A 61 11.92 10.27 -7.74
N CYS A 62 11.40 9.13 -8.25
CA CYS A 62 10.39 9.14 -9.32
C CYS A 62 8.95 9.42 -8.86
N GLY A 63 8.70 9.78 -7.59
CA GLY A 63 7.39 10.18 -7.10
C GLY A 63 6.60 9.12 -6.31
N LYS A 64 7.13 7.92 -6.04
CA LYS A 64 6.43 6.81 -5.34
C LYS A 64 5.85 7.21 -3.98
N SER A 65 6.71 7.74 -3.11
CA SER A 65 6.28 8.17 -1.76
C SER A 65 5.33 9.36 -1.83
N THR A 66 5.49 10.24 -2.81
CA THR A 66 4.56 11.35 -3.06
C THR A 66 3.17 10.82 -3.39
N HIS A 67 3.09 9.83 -4.29
CA HIS A 67 1.84 9.19 -4.67
C HIS A 67 1.19 8.45 -3.49
N LEU A 68 1.97 7.67 -2.73
CA LEU A 68 1.49 6.97 -1.53
C LEU A 68 0.92 7.94 -0.49
N ARG A 69 1.63 9.06 -0.23
CA ARG A 69 1.25 10.05 0.78
C ARG A 69 0.01 10.87 0.39
N ALA A 70 -0.38 10.87 -0.88
CA ALA A 70 -1.64 11.47 -1.32
C ALA A 70 -2.87 10.73 -0.78
N TYR A 71 -2.78 9.43 -0.51
CA TYR A 71 -3.89 8.60 -0.07
C TYR A 71 -4.41 8.89 1.35
N ASN A 72 -3.62 9.53 2.20
CA ASN A 72 -4.05 9.98 3.54
C ASN A 72 -3.96 11.50 3.73
N ARG A 73 -3.71 12.23 2.64
CA ARG A 73 -3.60 13.70 2.60
C ARG A 73 -2.61 14.25 3.63
N ILE A 74 -1.50 13.51 3.91
CA ILE A 74 -0.47 14.00 4.84
C ILE A 74 0.25 15.23 4.28
N PHE A 75 0.23 15.43 2.96
CA PHE A 75 0.81 16.57 2.29
C PHE A 75 0.19 17.90 2.74
N GLU A 76 -1.04 17.92 3.22
CA GLU A 76 -1.69 19.14 3.72
C GLU A 76 -1.08 19.70 5.02
N LEU A 77 -0.17 18.94 5.65
CA LEU A 77 0.65 19.47 6.73
C LEU A 77 1.71 20.49 6.22
N TYR A 78 1.89 20.57 4.90
CA TYR A 78 2.87 21.43 4.25
C TYR A 78 2.17 22.39 3.29
N PRO A 79 2.22 23.71 3.55
CA PRO A 79 1.41 24.70 2.83
C PRO A 79 1.78 24.86 1.34
N ASP A 80 2.96 24.39 0.94
CA ASP A 80 3.47 24.45 -0.43
C ASP A 80 3.17 23.17 -1.24
N GLN A 81 2.42 22.21 -0.66
CA GLN A 81 2.09 20.97 -1.34
C GLN A 81 0.60 20.92 -1.71
N ARG A 82 0.30 20.46 -2.92
CA ARG A 82 -1.07 20.27 -3.37
C ARG A 82 -1.20 19.07 -4.31
N ALA A 83 -2.38 18.49 -4.32
CA ALA A 83 -2.79 17.43 -5.23
C ALA A 83 -4.05 17.87 -6.01
N ASP A 84 -4.08 17.59 -7.31
CA ASP A 84 -5.24 17.81 -8.19
C ASP A 84 -5.64 16.49 -8.83
N GLY A 85 -6.91 16.31 -9.20
CA GLY A 85 -7.47 15.09 -9.73
C GLY A 85 -8.44 14.44 -8.76
N GLU A 86 -8.58 13.11 -8.81
CA GLU A 86 -9.48 12.38 -7.93
C GLU A 86 -8.78 11.18 -7.31
N ILE A 87 -9.03 10.96 -6.01
CA ILE A 87 -8.68 9.75 -5.29
C ILE A 87 -9.95 9.29 -4.58
N LEU A 88 -10.56 8.22 -5.08
CA LEU A 88 -11.80 7.69 -4.53
C LEU A 88 -11.47 6.55 -3.56
N LEU A 89 -11.82 6.70 -2.29
CA LEU A 89 -11.82 5.63 -1.29
C LEU A 89 -13.27 5.15 -1.13
N ASP A 90 -13.57 3.92 -1.53
CA ASP A 90 -14.93 3.38 -1.59
C ASP A 90 -15.91 4.29 -2.36
N GLY A 91 -15.45 4.89 -3.46
CA GLY A 91 -16.24 5.77 -4.30
C GLY A 91 -16.39 7.21 -3.80
N GLN A 92 -15.82 7.58 -2.65
CA GLN A 92 -15.82 8.94 -2.14
C GLN A 92 -14.48 9.63 -2.43
N ASN A 93 -14.51 10.80 -3.05
CA ASN A 93 -13.29 11.54 -3.37
C ASN A 93 -12.66 12.13 -2.10
N ILE A 94 -11.54 11.55 -1.69
CA ILE A 94 -10.80 12.00 -0.49
C ILE A 94 -10.07 13.33 -0.69
N LEU A 95 -9.94 13.84 -1.92
CA LEU A 95 -9.38 15.17 -2.18
C LEU A 95 -10.42 16.29 -2.03
N ASP A 96 -11.72 15.96 -1.89
CA ASP A 96 -12.74 16.94 -1.61
C ASP A 96 -12.43 17.69 -0.29
N PRO A 97 -12.44 19.04 -0.28
CA PRO A 97 -12.18 19.82 0.94
C PRO A 97 -13.14 19.52 2.10
N SER A 98 -14.35 19.02 1.81
CA SER A 98 -15.34 18.65 2.81
C SER A 98 -15.10 17.29 3.46
N TYR A 99 -14.17 16.48 2.92
CA TYR A 99 -13.89 15.15 3.47
C TYR A 99 -13.20 15.26 4.84
N ASP A 100 -13.70 14.53 5.83
CA ASP A 100 -13.14 14.54 7.19
C ASP A 100 -11.75 13.87 7.23
N LEU A 101 -10.72 14.69 7.47
CA LEU A 101 -9.32 14.24 7.56
C LEU A 101 -9.06 13.29 8.74
N MET A 102 -9.78 13.45 9.84
CA MET A 102 -9.62 12.55 10.99
C MET A 102 -10.16 11.16 10.65
N ASP A 103 -11.31 11.09 9.98
CA ASP A 103 -11.84 9.81 9.49
C ASP A 103 -10.93 9.21 8.41
N LEU A 104 -10.46 10.01 7.45
CA LEU A 104 -9.53 9.54 6.43
C LEU A 104 -8.28 8.88 7.05
N ARG A 105 -7.63 9.56 8.00
CA ARG A 105 -6.39 9.08 8.62
C ARG A 105 -6.61 7.90 9.58
N ARG A 106 -7.83 7.72 10.07
CA ARG A 106 -8.25 6.51 10.78
C ARG A 106 -8.43 5.33 9.81
N ARG A 107 -9.04 5.58 8.64
CA ARG A 107 -9.28 4.56 7.59
C ARG A 107 -7.99 4.20 6.83
N CYS A 108 -7.07 5.14 6.63
CA CYS A 108 -5.81 4.97 5.90
C CYS A 108 -4.62 5.17 6.84
N GLY A 109 -4.23 4.10 7.54
CA GLY A 109 -3.06 4.10 8.42
C GLY A 109 -1.76 4.18 7.63
N MET A 110 -0.72 4.83 8.18
CA MET A 110 0.57 4.99 7.52
C MET A 110 1.75 4.59 8.41
N VAL A 111 2.68 3.86 7.81
CA VAL A 111 3.97 3.48 8.38
C VAL A 111 5.08 4.08 7.51
N PHE A 112 5.95 4.85 8.13
CA PHE A 112 7.03 5.57 7.45
C PHE A 112 8.29 4.71 7.29
N GLN A 113 9.17 5.14 6.40
CA GLN A 113 10.44 4.51 6.08
C GLN A 113 11.35 4.34 7.32
N ARG A 114 11.47 5.40 8.13
CA ARG A 114 12.18 5.31 9.42
C ARG A 114 11.16 5.01 10.51
N PRO A 115 11.41 3.98 11.34
CA PRO A 115 10.54 3.75 12.49
C PRO A 115 10.63 4.93 13.45
N VAL A 116 9.48 5.49 13.80
CA VAL A 116 9.37 6.60 14.76
C VAL A 116 8.39 6.20 15.86
N PRO A 117 8.84 5.39 16.85
CA PRO A 117 8.07 5.19 18.07
C PRO A 117 7.88 6.54 18.79
N PHE A 118 6.70 6.76 19.36
CA PHE A 118 6.54 7.88 20.27
C PHE A 118 7.43 7.72 21.51
N PRO A 119 7.83 8.79 22.19
CA PRO A 119 8.59 8.73 23.45
C PRO A 119 7.66 8.26 24.61
N LEU A 120 7.03 7.13 24.41
CA LEU A 120 6.06 6.47 25.29
C LEU A 120 6.47 5.00 25.48
N SER A 121 5.79 4.31 26.39
CA SER A 121 5.94 2.87 26.56
C SER A 121 5.52 2.12 25.27
N ILE A 122 5.91 0.84 25.14
CA ILE A 122 5.46 -0.05 24.06
C ILE A 122 3.92 -0.10 24.06
N TYR A 123 3.32 -0.31 25.24
CA TYR A 123 1.89 -0.33 25.42
C TYR A 123 1.21 0.99 24.98
N ASP A 124 1.71 2.13 25.48
CA ASP A 124 1.11 3.43 25.19
C ASP A 124 1.32 3.87 23.74
N ASN A 125 2.38 3.43 23.07
CA ASN A 125 2.53 3.65 21.63
C ASN A 125 1.34 3.12 20.84
N ILE A 126 0.82 1.94 21.20
CA ILE A 126 -0.30 1.31 20.53
C ILE A 126 -1.64 1.87 21.06
N ALA A 127 -1.78 1.94 22.38
CA ALA A 127 -2.99 2.44 23.03
C ALA A 127 -3.31 3.90 22.66
N PHE A 128 -2.33 4.68 22.20
CA PHE A 128 -2.51 6.08 21.82
C PHE A 128 -3.61 6.25 20.76
N GLY A 129 -3.56 5.49 19.67
CA GLY A 129 -4.56 5.55 18.61
C GLY A 129 -5.97 5.21 19.12
N LEU A 130 -6.10 4.20 19.98
CA LEU A 130 -7.38 3.83 20.57
C LEU A 130 -7.95 4.95 21.46
N LYS A 131 -7.11 5.59 22.27
CA LYS A 131 -7.51 6.69 23.15
C LYS A 131 -7.99 7.93 22.37
N GLN A 132 -7.47 8.15 21.16
CA GLN A 132 -7.86 9.29 20.31
C GLN A 132 -9.21 9.06 19.61
N HIS A 133 -9.48 7.84 19.17
CA HIS A 133 -10.63 7.55 18.33
C HIS A 133 -11.79 6.89 19.07
N TYR A 134 -11.56 6.29 20.25
CA TYR A 134 -12.56 5.49 20.94
C TYR A 134 -12.59 5.79 22.45
N ARG A 135 -13.75 5.63 23.05
CA ARG A 135 -13.94 5.66 24.51
C ARG A 135 -14.10 4.22 25.00
N LEU A 136 -12.99 3.52 25.22
CA LEU A 136 -12.99 2.11 25.59
C LEU A 136 -12.62 1.90 27.06
N PRO A 137 -13.18 0.87 27.74
CA PRO A 137 -12.69 0.41 29.03
C PRO A 137 -11.23 -0.05 28.96
N LYS A 138 -10.48 0.12 30.06
CA LYS A 138 -9.05 -0.27 30.12
C LYS A 138 -8.81 -1.72 29.72
N ALA A 139 -9.69 -2.63 30.14
CA ALA A 139 -9.58 -4.06 29.80
C ALA A 139 -9.65 -4.28 28.28
N GLU A 140 -10.57 -3.60 27.58
CA GLU A 140 -10.71 -3.71 26.12
C GLU A 140 -9.50 -3.10 25.41
N VAL A 141 -8.97 -1.96 25.88
CA VAL A 141 -7.74 -1.38 25.34
C VAL A 141 -6.59 -2.39 25.43
N SER A 142 -6.44 -3.09 26.57
CA SER A 142 -5.37 -4.08 26.75
C SER A 142 -5.51 -5.27 25.79
N VAL A 143 -6.73 -5.74 25.56
CA VAL A 143 -6.99 -6.81 24.58
C VAL A 143 -6.61 -6.37 23.18
N ARG A 144 -7.04 -5.17 22.76
CA ARG A 144 -6.71 -4.66 21.41
C ARG A 144 -5.21 -4.38 21.23
N VAL A 145 -4.52 -3.95 22.30
CA VAL A 145 -3.05 -3.78 22.26
C VAL A 145 -2.36 -5.13 22.06
N GLU A 146 -2.78 -6.18 22.77
CA GLU A 146 -2.26 -7.53 22.55
C GLU A 146 -2.54 -8.03 21.13
N GLU A 147 -3.78 -7.91 20.66
CA GLU A 147 -4.16 -8.29 19.28
C GLU A 147 -3.27 -7.59 18.24
N ALA A 148 -3.04 -6.29 18.37
CA ALA A 148 -2.21 -5.52 17.45
C ALA A 148 -0.73 -5.95 17.50
N LEU A 149 -0.19 -6.24 18.69
CA LEU A 149 1.17 -6.75 18.84
C LEU A 149 1.32 -8.16 18.24
N ARG A 150 0.30 -9.02 18.37
CA ARG A 150 0.28 -10.33 17.74
C ARG A 150 0.21 -10.22 16.21
N ALA A 151 -0.67 -9.35 15.70
CA ALA A 151 -0.79 -9.09 14.26
C ALA A 151 0.51 -8.55 13.65
N ALA A 152 1.33 -7.82 14.42
CA ALA A 152 2.65 -7.33 14.00
C ALA A 152 3.80 -8.32 14.32
N ALA A 153 3.50 -9.57 14.74
CA ALA A 153 4.48 -10.59 15.14
C ALA A 153 5.50 -10.07 16.20
N LEU A 154 5.04 -9.23 17.14
CA LEU A 154 5.88 -8.61 18.14
C LEU A 154 5.56 -9.04 19.58
N TRP A 155 4.35 -9.59 19.83
CA TRP A 155 3.85 -9.91 21.16
C TRP A 155 4.81 -10.77 21.99
N ASP A 156 5.25 -11.89 21.45
CA ASP A 156 6.09 -12.84 22.19
C ASP A 156 7.48 -12.28 22.53
N GLU A 157 7.92 -11.26 21.82
CA GLU A 157 9.18 -10.58 22.08
C GLU A 157 9.08 -9.50 23.17
N VAL A 158 7.87 -8.96 23.44
CA VAL A 158 7.72 -7.77 24.30
C VAL A 158 6.73 -7.92 25.47
N LYS A 159 5.93 -8.99 25.51
CA LYS A 159 4.84 -9.18 26.49
C LYS A 159 5.23 -8.99 27.95
N ASP A 160 6.47 -9.35 28.30
CA ASP A 160 6.95 -9.30 29.68
C ASP A 160 7.47 -7.90 30.09
N PHE A 161 7.54 -6.94 29.13
CA PHE A 161 8.06 -5.59 29.41
C PHE A 161 7.36 -4.48 28.62
N LEU A 162 6.04 -4.55 28.44
CA LEU A 162 5.23 -3.60 27.70
C LEU A 162 5.34 -2.14 28.18
N HIS A 163 5.75 -1.93 29.42
CA HIS A 163 5.91 -0.60 30.00
C HIS A 163 7.30 0.02 29.79
N ARG A 164 8.23 -0.70 29.13
CA ARG A 164 9.50 -0.12 28.69
C ARG A 164 9.29 0.86 27.54
N PRO A 165 10.17 1.87 27.39
CA PRO A 165 10.11 2.81 26.27
C PRO A 165 10.13 2.08 24.91
N GLY A 166 9.25 2.47 24.00
CA GLY A 166 9.23 1.92 22.63
C GLY A 166 10.52 2.18 21.86
N THR A 167 11.24 3.25 22.21
CA THR A 167 12.55 3.61 21.63
C THR A 167 13.69 2.69 22.07
N SER A 168 13.51 1.85 23.11
CA SER A 168 14.51 0.87 23.55
C SER A 168 14.54 -0.41 22.70
N LEU A 169 13.60 -0.58 21.81
CA LEU A 169 13.50 -1.72 20.90
C LEU A 169 14.57 -1.65 19.79
N SER A 170 14.91 -2.80 19.19
CA SER A 170 15.71 -2.85 17.97
C SER A 170 15.00 -2.20 16.78
N GLY A 171 15.71 -1.81 15.73
CA GLY A 171 15.11 -1.16 14.54
C GLY A 171 13.95 -1.97 13.95
N GLY A 172 14.11 -3.28 13.76
CA GLY A 172 13.05 -4.15 13.26
C GLY A 172 11.87 -4.29 14.21
N GLN A 173 12.11 -4.32 15.53
CA GLN A 173 11.05 -4.30 16.54
C GLN A 173 10.30 -2.96 16.56
N GLN A 174 11.03 -1.84 16.43
CA GLN A 174 10.43 -0.51 16.33
C GLN A 174 9.53 -0.40 15.08
N GLN A 175 9.96 -0.96 13.95
CA GLN A 175 9.16 -0.98 12.73
C GLN A 175 7.87 -1.78 12.94
N ARG A 176 7.96 -2.97 13.53
CA ARG A 176 6.78 -3.78 13.86
C ARG A 176 5.88 -3.10 14.91
N LEU A 177 6.46 -2.35 15.85
CA LEU A 177 5.68 -1.50 16.77
C LEU A 177 4.91 -0.41 16.02
N CYS A 178 5.51 0.24 15.03
CA CYS A 178 4.82 1.23 14.19
C CYS A 178 3.72 0.58 13.34
N ILE A 179 3.92 -0.65 12.86
CA ILE A 179 2.86 -1.42 12.20
C ILE A 179 1.72 -1.73 13.19
N ALA A 180 2.03 -2.26 14.39
CA ALA A 180 1.03 -2.54 15.43
C ALA A 180 0.21 -1.29 15.78
N ARG A 181 0.88 -0.13 15.91
CA ARG A 181 0.23 1.17 16.15
C ARG A 181 -0.72 1.57 15.02
N SER A 182 -0.37 1.24 13.78
CA SER A 182 -1.22 1.53 12.62
C SER A 182 -2.46 0.63 12.56
N VAL A 183 -2.33 -0.66 12.89
CA VAL A 183 -3.42 -1.63 12.74
C VAL A 183 -4.40 -1.66 13.92
N VAL A 184 -4.01 -1.15 15.10
CA VAL A 184 -4.84 -1.21 16.32
C VAL A 184 -6.20 -0.52 16.19
N VAL A 185 -6.29 0.52 15.37
CA VAL A 185 -7.53 1.25 15.07
C VAL A 185 -8.37 0.56 14.00
N LYS A 186 -7.92 -0.60 13.49
CA LYS A 186 -8.57 -1.39 12.42
C LYS A 186 -8.83 -0.53 11.18
N PRO A 187 -7.76 -0.01 10.54
CA PRO A 187 -7.90 0.76 9.31
C PRO A 187 -8.45 -0.11 8.18
N GLU A 188 -8.84 0.47 7.08
CA GLU A 188 -9.25 -0.24 5.87
C GLU A 188 -8.07 -0.40 4.90
N VAL A 189 -7.16 0.56 4.94
CA VAL A 189 -5.94 0.61 4.11
C VAL A 189 -4.72 0.85 4.99
N ILE A 190 -3.63 0.13 4.71
CA ILE A 190 -2.32 0.33 5.34
C ILE A 190 -1.34 0.80 4.26
N LEU A 191 -0.77 1.97 4.46
CA LEU A 191 0.22 2.59 3.59
C LEU A 191 1.61 2.36 4.19
N LEU A 192 2.51 1.72 3.44
CA LEU A 192 3.86 1.37 3.88
C LEU A 192 4.89 2.07 2.97
N ASP A 193 5.59 3.06 3.50
CA ASP A 193 6.61 3.80 2.75
C ASP A 193 8.00 3.21 3.06
N GLU A 194 8.52 2.34 2.19
CA GLU A 194 9.80 1.65 2.31
C GLU A 194 10.05 1.00 3.69
N PRO A 195 9.13 0.17 4.22
CA PRO A 195 9.14 -0.25 5.63
C PRO A 195 10.36 -1.10 6.04
N CYS A 196 11.12 -1.62 5.09
CA CYS A 196 12.26 -2.50 5.34
C CYS A 196 13.62 -1.89 5.00
N SER A 197 13.68 -0.64 4.52
CA SER A 197 14.94 -0.05 4.04
C SER A 197 15.98 0.24 5.13
N ALA A 198 15.55 0.34 6.39
CA ALA A 198 16.41 0.72 7.54
C ALA A 198 16.58 -0.41 8.56
N ILE A 199 16.23 -1.66 8.21
CA ILE A 199 16.29 -2.81 9.12
C ILE A 199 17.11 -3.96 8.52
N ASP A 200 17.57 -4.86 9.37
CA ASP A 200 18.37 -6.03 8.97
C ASP A 200 17.55 -7.07 8.18
N PRO A 201 18.22 -7.98 7.43
CA PRO A 201 17.53 -8.97 6.59
C PRO A 201 16.59 -9.91 7.36
N VAL A 202 16.93 -10.30 8.60
CA VAL A 202 16.09 -11.19 9.40
C VAL A 202 14.81 -10.47 9.82
N SER A 203 14.96 -9.22 10.27
CA SER A 203 13.81 -8.36 10.59
C SER A 203 12.95 -8.06 9.35
N THR A 204 13.56 -7.92 8.16
CA THR A 204 12.84 -7.75 6.90
C THR A 204 11.90 -8.91 6.63
N LEU A 205 12.36 -10.15 6.77
CA LEU A 205 11.51 -11.33 6.56
C LEU A 205 10.31 -11.34 7.51
N LYS A 206 10.50 -11.00 8.79
CA LYS A 206 9.41 -10.89 9.76
C LYS A 206 8.39 -9.81 9.39
N VAL A 207 8.83 -8.68 8.84
CA VAL A 207 7.92 -7.63 8.36
C VAL A 207 7.16 -8.11 7.13
N GLU A 208 7.80 -8.83 6.20
CA GLU A 208 7.15 -9.41 5.02
C GLU A 208 6.08 -10.43 5.40
N GLU A 209 6.39 -11.34 6.33
CA GLU A 209 5.40 -12.30 6.88
C GLU A 209 4.23 -11.57 7.53
N THR A 210 4.51 -10.50 8.30
CA THR A 210 3.48 -9.65 8.90
C THR A 210 2.58 -9.03 7.83
N ILE A 211 3.15 -8.50 6.74
CA ILE A 211 2.38 -7.91 5.62
C ILE A 211 1.46 -8.97 4.97
N LEU A 212 1.98 -10.18 4.73
CA LEU A 212 1.20 -11.27 4.14
C LEU A 212 0.05 -11.74 5.04
N GLU A 213 0.22 -11.68 6.35
CA GLU A 213 -0.86 -11.98 7.30
C GLU A 213 -1.90 -10.85 7.35
N LEU A 214 -1.45 -9.59 7.40
CA LEU A 214 -2.31 -8.42 7.46
C LEU A 214 -3.17 -8.24 6.20
N LYS A 215 -2.70 -8.64 5.01
CA LYS A 215 -3.49 -8.51 3.77
C LYS A 215 -4.80 -9.30 3.79
N LYS A 216 -4.93 -10.31 4.66
CA LYS A 216 -6.17 -11.06 4.83
C LYS A 216 -7.34 -10.21 5.37
N GLN A 217 -7.02 -9.09 6.02
CA GLN A 217 -7.98 -8.21 6.65
C GLN A 217 -7.94 -6.78 6.10
N PHE A 218 -6.79 -6.35 5.58
CA PHE A 218 -6.53 -4.97 5.17
C PHE A 218 -6.09 -4.89 3.72
N THR A 219 -6.41 -3.80 3.05
CA THR A 219 -5.79 -3.44 1.77
C THR A 219 -4.43 -2.82 2.05
N ILE A 220 -3.38 -3.25 1.36
CA ILE A 220 -2.01 -2.77 1.64
C ILE A 220 -1.42 -2.15 0.38
N VAL A 221 -0.87 -0.94 0.53
CA VAL A 221 -0.07 -0.29 -0.51
C VAL A 221 1.33 -0.09 0.02
N ILE A 222 2.32 -0.66 -0.64
CA ILE A 222 3.72 -0.58 -0.24
C ILE A 222 4.58 0.09 -1.30
N VAL A 223 5.34 1.10 -0.91
CA VAL A 223 6.45 1.61 -1.71
C VAL A 223 7.71 0.85 -1.34
N THR A 224 8.42 0.35 -2.33
CA THR A 224 9.73 -0.28 -2.13
C THR A 224 10.62 -0.11 -3.36
N HIS A 225 11.92 0.01 -3.13
CA HIS A 225 12.94 -0.09 -4.18
C HIS A 225 13.56 -1.50 -4.24
N ASN A 226 13.17 -2.41 -3.34
CA ASN A 226 13.62 -3.80 -3.34
C ASN A 226 12.67 -4.65 -4.20
N MET A 227 13.13 -4.99 -5.42
CA MET A 227 12.37 -5.78 -6.38
C MET A 227 12.04 -7.18 -5.86
N GLN A 228 13.00 -7.82 -5.19
CA GLN A 228 12.78 -9.15 -4.60
C GLN A 228 11.69 -9.12 -3.51
N GLN A 229 11.64 -8.07 -2.70
CA GLN A 229 10.57 -7.88 -1.73
C GLN A 229 9.21 -7.74 -2.44
N ALA A 230 9.10 -6.83 -3.42
CA ALA A 230 7.86 -6.64 -4.17
C ALA A 230 7.38 -7.96 -4.79
N GLN A 231 8.29 -8.75 -5.40
CA GLN A 231 7.95 -10.04 -6.00
C GLN A 231 7.41 -11.06 -4.98
N ARG A 232 7.97 -11.08 -3.75
CA ARG A 232 7.54 -12.05 -2.73
C ARG A 232 6.18 -11.74 -2.13
N ILE A 233 5.84 -10.45 -1.95
CA ILE A 233 4.68 -10.07 -1.13
C ILE A 233 3.53 -9.44 -1.91
N ALA A 234 3.76 -8.86 -3.09
CA ALA A 234 2.74 -8.11 -3.81
C ALA A 234 1.91 -8.97 -4.76
N ASP A 235 0.61 -8.74 -4.77
CA ASP A 235 -0.34 -9.29 -5.74
C ASP A 235 -0.31 -8.49 -7.04
N HIS A 236 -0.27 -7.15 -6.92
CA HIS A 236 -0.19 -6.20 -8.02
C HIS A 236 1.02 -5.28 -7.88
N THR A 237 1.51 -4.80 -8.99
CA THR A 237 2.66 -3.89 -9.03
C THR A 237 2.39 -2.73 -9.97
N ALA A 238 2.63 -1.51 -9.48
CA ALA A 238 2.67 -0.28 -10.26
C ALA A 238 4.13 0.13 -10.48
N TYR A 239 4.55 0.28 -11.74
CA TYR A 239 5.89 0.71 -12.09
C TYR A 239 5.92 2.22 -12.35
N PHE A 240 6.65 2.95 -11.50
CA PHE A 240 6.76 4.41 -11.55
C PHE A 240 8.05 4.86 -12.22
N TYR A 241 7.94 5.87 -13.06
CA TYR A 241 9.08 6.53 -13.67
C TYR A 241 8.80 8.01 -13.92
N ARG A 242 9.70 8.92 -13.48
CA ARG A 242 9.63 10.38 -13.68
C ARG A 242 8.26 11.01 -13.37
N GLY A 243 7.61 10.57 -12.30
CA GLY A 243 6.31 11.11 -11.89
C GLY A 243 5.10 10.47 -12.56
N TYR A 244 5.29 9.49 -13.44
CA TYR A 244 4.24 8.76 -14.14
C TYR A 244 4.10 7.33 -13.62
N VAL A 245 2.89 6.80 -13.65
CA VAL A 245 2.65 5.36 -13.60
C VAL A 245 2.90 4.81 -15.02
N LEU A 246 4.05 4.19 -15.27
CA LEU A 246 4.35 3.60 -16.58
C LEU A 246 3.43 2.41 -16.88
N ASP A 247 3.26 1.55 -15.87
CA ASP A 247 2.47 0.36 -16.04
C ASP A 247 1.86 -0.11 -14.71
N PHE A 248 0.80 -0.91 -14.80
CA PHE A 248 0.15 -1.51 -13.65
C PHE A 248 -0.48 -2.86 -14.05
N GLY A 249 -0.29 -3.87 -13.23
CA GLY A 249 -0.82 -5.21 -13.47
C GLY A 249 -0.50 -6.18 -12.35
N THR A 250 -0.69 -7.47 -12.60
CA THR A 250 -0.23 -8.49 -11.65
C THR A 250 1.28 -8.37 -11.49
N THR A 251 1.78 -8.64 -10.30
CA THR A 251 3.24 -8.58 -10.04
C THR A 251 4.02 -9.43 -11.03
N LYS A 252 3.51 -10.62 -11.34
CA LYS A 252 4.14 -11.54 -12.31
C LYS A 252 4.27 -10.91 -13.71
N ASP A 253 3.22 -10.27 -14.19
CA ASP A 253 3.21 -9.68 -15.55
C ASP A 253 4.16 -8.49 -15.64
N ILE A 254 4.15 -7.60 -14.64
CA ILE A 254 5.05 -6.44 -14.59
C ILE A 254 6.51 -6.89 -14.50
N PHE A 255 6.83 -7.87 -13.65
CA PHE A 255 8.19 -8.37 -13.49
C PHE A 255 8.70 -9.06 -14.77
N ASN A 256 7.85 -9.82 -15.44
CA ASN A 256 8.22 -10.45 -16.72
C ASN A 256 8.41 -9.41 -17.83
N LYS A 257 7.49 -8.43 -17.94
CA LYS A 257 7.53 -7.41 -18.99
C LYS A 257 8.81 -6.56 -18.96
N TYR A 258 9.27 -6.20 -17.76
CA TYR A 258 10.42 -5.33 -17.56
C TYR A 258 11.70 -6.08 -17.18
N SER A 259 11.69 -7.41 -17.14
CA SER A 259 12.84 -8.27 -16.73
C SER A 259 13.46 -7.83 -15.39
N LEU A 260 12.63 -7.41 -14.43
CA LEU A 260 13.06 -6.72 -13.20
C LEU A 260 13.92 -7.59 -12.25
N MET A 261 14.04 -8.89 -12.50
CA MET A 261 14.86 -9.80 -11.70
C MET A 261 16.26 -9.99 -12.29
N ASP A 262 16.41 -9.82 -13.61
CA ASP A 262 17.66 -10.08 -14.32
C ASP A 262 18.53 -8.82 -14.40
N ASP A 263 17.90 -7.68 -14.77
CA ASP A 263 18.56 -6.38 -14.88
C ASP A 263 17.58 -5.24 -14.57
N VAL A 264 18.06 -4.17 -13.91
CA VAL A 264 17.29 -2.93 -13.80
C VAL A 264 17.15 -2.34 -15.21
N PRO A 265 15.93 -2.09 -15.71
CA PRO A 265 15.74 -1.57 -17.06
C PRO A 265 16.57 -0.31 -17.29
N ARG A 266 17.29 -0.28 -18.40
CA ARG A 266 18.10 0.89 -18.75
C ARG A 266 17.21 2.12 -18.90
N GLN A 267 17.72 3.26 -18.49
CA GLN A 267 16.99 4.53 -18.52
C GLN A 267 16.43 4.84 -19.92
N GLU A 268 17.21 4.57 -20.97
CA GLU A 268 16.81 4.73 -22.38
C GLU A 268 15.56 3.90 -22.74
N HIS A 269 15.46 2.66 -22.24
CA HIS A 269 14.28 1.82 -22.46
C HIS A 269 13.05 2.39 -21.75
N LEU A 270 13.20 2.86 -20.51
CA LEU A 270 12.11 3.47 -19.76
C LEU A 270 11.65 4.80 -20.38
N ASP A 271 12.59 5.58 -20.91
CA ASP A 271 12.26 6.81 -21.64
C ASP A 271 11.48 6.52 -22.92
N ALA A 272 11.84 5.49 -23.66
CA ALA A 272 11.10 5.05 -24.85
C ALA A 272 9.67 4.61 -24.50
N VAL A 273 9.50 3.78 -23.46
CA VAL A 273 8.17 3.35 -22.97
C VAL A 273 7.33 4.54 -22.54
N LEU A 274 7.93 5.52 -21.84
CA LEU A 274 7.24 6.73 -21.43
C LEU A 274 6.80 7.57 -22.62
N GLN A 275 7.66 7.75 -23.62
CA GLN A 275 7.35 8.47 -24.86
C GLN A 275 6.19 7.83 -25.62
N GLU A 276 6.21 6.51 -25.79
CA GLU A 276 5.11 5.76 -26.41
C GLU A 276 3.80 5.97 -25.66
N LYS A 277 3.82 5.87 -24.32
CA LYS A 277 2.63 6.06 -23.49
C LYS A 277 2.05 7.48 -23.57
N LEU A 278 2.89 8.49 -23.73
CA LEU A 278 2.48 9.89 -23.79
C LEU A 278 2.19 10.36 -25.23
N GLU A 279 2.34 9.50 -26.24
CA GLU A 279 2.22 9.86 -27.67
C GLU A 279 3.11 11.07 -28.06
N LEU A 280 4.24 11.25 -27.36
CA LEU A 280 5.17 12.33 -27.61
C LEU A 280 6.10 11.97 -28.77
N PRO A 281 6.45 12.93 -29.66
CA PRO A 281 7.43 12.68 -30.69
C PRO A 281 8.79 12.32 -30.07
N PRO A 282 9.62 11.47 -30.73
CA PRO A 282 10.92 11.10 -30.20
C PRO A 282 11.78 12.33 -29.95
N THR A 283 12.32 12.45 -28.74
CA THR A 283 13.28 13.51 -28.41
C THR A 283 14.54 13.29 -29.23
N LEU A 284 14.85 14.25 -30.09
CA LEU A 284 16.16 14.31 -30.75
C LEU A 284 17.24 14.41 -29.67
N SER A 285 18.07 13.37 -29.55
CA SER A 285 19.24 13.27 -28.68
C SER A 285 20.33 14.26 -29.10
#